data_8a2c04fb62d961008c2d13e748166e0c
#
_entry.id   8a2c04fb62d961008c2d13e748166e0c
#
_cell.length_a   1.000
_cell.length_b   1.000
_cell.length_c   1.000
_cell.angle_alpha   90.00
_cell.angle_beta   90.00
_cell.angle_gamma   90.00
#
_symmetry.space_group_name_H-M   'P 1'
#
loop_
_entity.id
_entity.type
_entity.pdbx_description
1 polymer ?
#
loop_
_entity_poly.entity_id
_entity_poly.type
_entity_poly.pdbx_seq_one_letter_code
_entity_poly.pdbx_strand_id
1 'polypeptide(L)'
;MNDKKKETILKEIQLYFGFLYDMGYQVRRVDYYPKSSGSWEVALESKECILEICNDKDEILAYFIPLNGDKKYRIGIKAMIYYLTQEQKFIDFYKGNTFWGKKKQFEELADLLKGYASQSASYFGDNFHDYREQLLSAQRKHFRLAVNRRIKKSNN
;
A
#
# COMPACT_ATOMS: atom_id res chain seq x y z
N MET A 1 15.58 -17.74 1.43
CA MET A 1 15.66 -16.35 1.97
C MET A 1 16.52 -16.36 3.20
N ASN A 2 17.33 -15.32 3.39
CA ASN A 2 18.13 -15.16 4.59
C ASN A 2 17.20 -14.82 5.77
N ASP A 3 17.11 -15.71 6.75
CA ASP A 3 16.22 -15.57 7.93
C ASP A 3 16.47 -14.27 8.70
N LYS A 4 17.73 -13.87 8.80
CA LYS A 4 18.11 -12.60 9.44
C LYS A 4 17.48 -11.39 8.74
N LYS A 5 17.38 -11.41 7.41
CA LYS A 5 16.76 -10.32 6.64
C LYS A 5 15.25 -10.31 6.84
N LYS A 6 14.63 -11.47 6.86
CA LYS A 6 13.19 -11.64 7.16
C LYS A 6 12.86 -11.08 8.54
N GLU A 7 13.64 -11.41 9.55
CA GLU A 7 13.47 -10.86 10.91
C GLU A 7 13.58 -9.35 10.94
N THR A 8 14.56 -8.78 10.22
CA THR A 8 14.74 -7.32 10.14
C THR A 8 13.51 -6.65 9.53
N ILE A 9 12.98 -7.19 8.42
CA ILE A 9 11.77 -6.68 7.76
C ILE A 9 10.58 -6.75 8.72
N LEU A 10 10.38 -7.89 9.40
CA LEU A 10 9.27 -8.06 10.33
C LEU A 10 9.37 -7.13 11.55
N LYS A 11 10.58 -6.81 12.02
CA LYS A 11 10.78 -5.81 13.06
C LYS A 11 10.38 -4.40 12.62
N GLU A 12 10.69 -4.03 11.39
CA GLU A 12 10.23 -2.75 10.82
C GLU A 12 8.70 -2.71 10.71
N ILE A 13 8.08 -3.79 10.23
CA ILE A 13 6.61 -3.90 10.17
C ILE A 13 6.00 -3.78 11.57
N GLN A 14 6.55 -4.47 12.55
CA GLN A 14 6.07 -4.38 13.95
C GLN A 14 6.21 -2.95 14.49
N LEU A 15 7.33 -2.29 14.21
CA LEU A 15 7.62 -0.96 14.72
C LEU A 15 6.64 0.11 14.19
N TYR A 16 6.38 0.11 12.89
CA TYR A 16 5.57 1.14 12.24
C TYR A 16 4.11 0.77 12.07
N PHE A 17 3.81 -0.52 11.90
CA PHE A 17 2.49 -1.04 11.55
C PHE A 17 1.93 -2.05 12.56
N GLY A 18 2.50 -2.10 13.78
CA GLY A 18 2.06 -3.03 14.83
C GLY A 18 0.57 -2.90 15.17
N PHE A 19 -0.02 -1.72 14.99
CA PHE A 19 -1.46 -1.50 15.19
C PHE A 19 -2.34 -2.37 14.26
N LEU A 20 -1.81 -2.82 13.12
CA LEU A 20 -2.53 -3.71 12.22
C LEU A 20 -2.79 -5.09 12.85
N TYR A 21 -1.88 -5.56 13.71
CA TYR A 21 -2.10 -6.82 14.45
C TYR A 21 -3.30 -6.69 15.39
N ASP A 22 -3.46 -5.54 16.06
CA ASP A 22 -4.62 -5.27 16.91
C ASP A 22 -5.92 -5.15 16.10
N MET A 23 -5.82 -4.81 14.81
CA MET A 23 -6.95 -4.81 13.88
C MET A 23 -7.28 -6.20 13.30
N GLY A 24 -6.57 -7.25 13.70
CA GLY A 24 -6.82 -8.62 13.27
C GLY A 24 -5.98 -9.10 12.08
N TYR A 25 -4.99 -8.32 11.65
CA TYR A 25 -4.06 -8.76 10.62
C TYR A 25 -2.98 -9.70 11.18
N GLN A 26 -2.63 -10.70 10.39
CA GLN A 26 -1.53 -11.62 10.69
C GLN A 26 -0.60 -11.74 9.48
N VAL A 27 0.68 -11.97 9.72
CA VAL A 27 1.66 -12.17 8.65
C VAL A 27 1.33 -13.46 7.88
N ARG A 28 1.06 -13.31 6.60
CA ARG A 28 0.83 -14.43 5.67
C ARG A 28 2.10 -14.81 4.92
N ARG A 29 2.88 -13.81 4.48
CA ARG A 29 4.03 -14.03 3.61
C ARG A 29 5.04 -12.89 3.74
N VAL A 30 6.31 -13.22 3.63
CA VAL A 30 7.41 -12.25 3.53
C VAL A 30 8.31 -12.66 2.38
N ASP A 31 8.49 -11.80 1.40
CA ASP A 31 9.39 -11.99 0.27
C ASP A 31 10.47 -10.91 0.25
N TYR A 32 11.67 -11.32 -0.11
CA TYR A 32 12.82 -10.43 -0.24
C TYR A 32 13.53 -10.66 -1.58
N TYR A 33 13.79 -9.59 -2.29
CA TYR A 33 14.37 -9.61 -3.63
C TYR A 33 15.73 -8.90 -3.65
N PRO A 34 16.84 -9.60 -3.29
CA PRO A 34 18.16 -8.97 -3.20
C PRO A 34 18.66 -8.40 -4.52
N LYS A 35 18.29 -9.03 -5.64
CA LYS A 35 18.66 -8.58 -7.00
C LYS A 35 17.86 -7.37 -7.48
N SER A 36 16.79 -7.00 -6.80
CA SER A 36 15.95 -5.84 -7.10
C SER A 36 16.17 -4.73 -6.07
N SER A 37 17.42 -4.30 -5.92
CA SER A 37 17.82 -3.24 -4.99
C SER A 37 17.38 -3.48 -3.54
N GLY A 38 17.25 -4.74 -3.13
CA GLY A 38 16.81 -5.10 -1.78
C GLY A 38 15.33 -4.86 -1.52
N SER A 39 14.51 -4.82 -2.56
CA SER A 39 13.05 -4.74 -2.46
C SER A 39 12.46 -5.91 -1.66
N TRP A 40 11.35 -5.66 -0.99
CA TRP A 40 10.66 -6.69 -0.22
C TRP A 40 9.15 -6.44 -0.18
N GLU A 41 8.40 -7.50 0.09
CA GLU A 41 6.95 -7.49 0.25
C GLU A 41 6.56 -8.26 1.51
N VAL A 42 5.63 -7.70 2.28
CA VAL A 42 4.99 -8.38 3.41
C VAL A 42 3.48 -8.38 3.20
N ALA A 43 2.90 -9.55 3.08
CA ALA A 43 1.46 -9.72 3.03
C ALA A 43 0.91 -10.00 4.43
N LEU A 44 -0.01 -9.16 4.85
CA LEU A 44 -0.78 -9.27 6.09
C LEU A 44 -2.22 -9.63 5.75
N GLU A 45 -2.77 -10.64 6.39
CA GLU A 45 -4.12 -11.14 6.14
C GLU A 45 -5.05 -10.87 7.31
N SER A 46 -6.22 -10.33 7.01
CA SER A 46 -7.35 -10.25 7.93
C SER A 46 -8.51 -11.10 7.40
N LYS A 47 -9.63 -11.14 8.11
CA LYS A 47 -10.85 -11.81 7.63
C LYS A 47 -11.48 -11.15 6.39
N GLU A 48 -11.11 -9.91 6.06
CA GLU A 48 -11.72 -9.15 4.98
C GLU A 48 -10.83 -9.04 3.74
N CYS A 49 -9.51 -8.92 3.94
CA CYS A 49 -8.59 -8.66 2.83
C CYS A 49 -7.15 -9.08 3.15
N ILE A 50 -6.32 -9.02 2.13
CA ILE A 50 -4.87 -9.00 2.26
C ILE A 50 -4.40 -7.56 2.12
N LEU A 51 -3.58 -7.11 3.06
CA LEU A 51 -2.86 -5.83 2.98
C LEU A 51 -1.38 -6.14 2.72
N GLU A 52 -0.89 -5.75 1.56
CA GLU A 52 0.51 -5.90 1.18
C GLU A 52 1.25 -4.59 1.38
N ILE A 53 2.27 -4.62 2.22
CA ILE A 53 3.20 -3.50 2.41
C ILE A 53 4.50 -3.89 1.72
N CYS A 54 5.01 -3.03 0.87
CA CYS A 54 6.21 -3.30 0.11
C CYS A 54 7.17 -2.11 0.10
N ASN A 55 8.44 -2.46 -0.04
CA ASN A 55 9.51 -1.54 -0.40
C ASN A 55 9.93 -1.85 -1.83
N ASP A 56 9.58 -0.97 -2.76
CA ASP A 56 10.01 -1.07 -4.15
C ASP A 56 11.00 0.05 -4.46
N LYS A 57 12.29 -0.30 -4.51
CA LYS A 57 13.39 0.64 -4.82
C LYS A 57 13.32 1.91 -3.98
N ASP A 58 13.23 1.72 -2.65
CA ASP A 58 13.15 2.78 -1.64
C ASP A 58 11.83 3.57 -1.60
N GLU A 59 10.82 3.17 -2.35
CA GLU A 59 9.45 3.65 -2.20
C GLU A 59 8.62 2.66 -1.37
N ILE A 60 8.03 3.14 -0.28
CA ILE A 60 7.18 2.33 0.60
C ILE A 60 5.72 2.49 0.18
N LEU A 61 5.10 1.37 -0.15
CA LEU A 61 3.75 1.32 -0.71
C LEU A 61 2.88 0.33 0.07
N ALA A 62 1.57 0.53 0.03
CA ALA A 62 0.60 -0.41 0.56
C ALA A 62 -0.54 -0.62 -0.43
N TYR A 63 -0.95 -1.89 -0.57
CA TYR A 63 -2.02 -2.31 -1.46
C TYR A 63 -3.02 -3.19 -0.73
N PHE A 64 -4.30 -2.96 -0.99
CA PHE A 64 -5.38 -3.88 -0.62
C PHE A 64 -5.62 -4.89 -1.74
N ILE A 65 -5.74 -6.15 -1.37
CA ILE A 65 -5.88 -7.28 -2.30
C ILE A 65 -7.05 -8.14 -1.80
N PRO A 66 -7.93 -8.64 -2.69
CA PRO A 66 -8.96 -9.60 -2.30
C PRO A 66 -8.37 -10.86 -1.65
N LEU A 67 -9.13 -11.54 -0.79
CA LEU A 67 -8.68 -12.73 -0.06
C LEU A 67 -8.20 -13.88 -0.97
N ASN A 68 -8.71 -13.98 -2.20
CA ASN A 68 -8.19 -14.96 -3.17
C ASN A 68 -6.73 -14.72 -3.59
N GLY A 69 -6.15 -13.57 -3.19
CA GLY A 69 -4.74 -13.23 -3.44
C GLY A 69 -4.43 -12.80 -4.86
N ASP A 70 -5.44 -12.49 -5.68
CA ASP A 70 -5.23 -12.06 -7.07
C ASP A 70 -4.74 -10.62 -7.15
N LYS A 71 -3.43 -10.46 -7.32
CA LYS A 71 -2.74 -9.16 -7.37
C LYS A 71 -3.17 -8.26 -8.53
N LYS A 72 -3.81 -8.78 -9.58
CA LYS A 72 -4.34 -7.93 -10.68
C LYS A 72 -5.43 -6.97 -10.20
N TYR A 73 -6.06 -7.29 -9.07
CA TYR A 73 -7.09 -6.46 -8.45
C TYR A 73 -6.58 -5.66 -7.25
N ARG A 74 -5.27 -5.53 -7.09
CA ARG A 74 -4.71 -4.73 -6.00
C ARG A 74 -5.00 -3.25 -6.19
N ILE A 75 -5.38 -2.60 -5.10
CA ILE A 75 -5.64 -1.15 -5.07
C ILE A 75 -4.74 -0.51 -4.01
N GLY A 76 -3.97 0.49 -4.42
CA GLY A 76 -3.10 1.24 -3.51
C GLY A 76 -3.90 2.06 -2.49
N ILE A 77 -3.35 2.23 -1.28
CA ILE A 77 -4.00 3.02 -0.22
C ILE A 77 -4.32 4.45 -0.68
N LYS A 78 -3.45 5.08 -1.45
CA LYS A 78 -3.65 6.45 -1.94
C LYS A 78 -4.82 6.55 -2.92
N ALA A 79 -4.99 5.54 -3.77
CA ALA A 79 -6.16 5.42 -4.65
C ALA A 79 -7.44 5.11 -3.87
N MET A 80 -7.34 4.30 -2.81
CA MET A 80 -8.48 4.06 -1.90
C MET A 80 -8.94 5.36 -1.23
N ILE A 81 -8.02 6.16 -0.72
CA ILE A 81 -8.36 7.46 -0.11
C ILE A 81 -9.04 8.39 -1.13
N TYR A 82 -8.54 8.42 -2.35
CA TYR A 82 -9.15 9.18 -3.44
C TYR A 82 -10.60 8.74 -3.70
N TYR A 83 -10.83 7.43 -3.75
CA TYR A 83 -12.17 6.85 -3.91
C TYR A 83 -13.07 7.13 -2.69
N LEU A 84 -12.61 6.88 -1.47
CA LEU A 84 -13.38 7.02 -0.24
C LEU A 84 -13.78 8.47 0.03
N THR A 85 -12.99 9.43 -0.40
CA THR A 85 -13.26 10.87 -0.26
C THR A 85 -14.00 11.45 -1.46
N GLN A 86 -14.56 10.62 -2.33
CA GLN A 86 -15.26 11.05 -3.54
C GLN A 86 -14.39 11.99 -4.40
N GLU A 87 -13.15 11.60 -4.62
CA GLU A 87 -12.16 12.30 -5.43
C GLU A 87 -11.70 13.66 -4.85
N GLN A 88 -12.04 13.96 -3.59
CA GLN A 88 -11.67 15.22 -2.93
C GLN A 88 -10.23 15.24 -2.44
N LYS A 89 -9.71 14.12 -1.95
CA LYS A 89 -8.36 14.03 -1.38
C LYS A 89 -7.43 13.26 -2.31
N PHE A 90 -6.49 13.99 -2.92
CA PHE A 90 -5.43 13.42 -3.73
C PHE A 90 -4.11 13.41 -2.97
N ILE A 91 -3.48 12.25 -2.86
CA ILE A 91 -2.14 12.06 -2.27
C ILE A 91 -1.23 11.49 -3.36
N ASP A 92 -0.16 12.22 -3.68
CA ASP A 92 0.79 11.82 -4.71
C ASP A 92 1.73 10.71 -4.25
N PHE A 93 2.35 10.02 -5.21
CA PHE A 93 3.41 9.04 -4.95
C PHE A 93 4.72 9.75 -4.60
N TYR A 94 5.56 9.09 -3.80
CA TYR A 94 6.86 9.63 -3.39
C TYR A 94 7.98 9.43 -4.39
N LYS A 95 7.75 9.24 -5.62
CA LYS A 95 8.76 8.88 -6.58
C LYS A 95 10.09 9.62 -6.43
N GLY A 96 11.15 8.82 -6.20
CA GLY A 96 12.55 9.28 -6.35
C GLY A 96 12.89 10.50 -5.52
N ASN A 97 12.08 10.82 -4.52
CA ASN A 97 12.33 11.96 -3.69
C ASN A 97 13.36 11.59 -2.62
N THR A 98 14.63 11.85 -2.92
CA THR A 98 15.75 11.64 -2.01
C THR A 98 15.61 12.38 -0.68
N PHE A 99 14.72 13.37 -0.59
CA PHE A 99 14.43 14.12 0.64
C PHE A 99 13.57 13.34 1.64
N TRP A 100 12.87 12.28 1.18
CA TRP A 100 12.05 11.45 2.05
C TRP A 100 12.76 10.11 2.31
N GLY A 101 13.45 10.01 3.45
CA GLY A 101 13.98 8.75 3.91
C GLY A 101 12.87 7.74 4.22
N LYS A 102 13.24 6.46 4.33
CA LYS A 102 12.32 5.36 4.66
C LYS A 102 11.48 5.63 5.90
N LYS A 103 12.09 6.12 6.98
CA LYS A 103 11.41 6.42 8.24
C LYS A 103 10.19 7.31 8.03
N LYS A 104 10.36 8.41 7.29
CA LYS A 104 9.28 9.36 7.03
C LYS A 104 8.17 8.74 6.18
N GLN A 105 8.53 7.92 5.18
CA GLN A 105 7.57 7.19 4.38
C GLN A 105 6.78 6.18 5.21
N PHE A 106 7.43 5.43 6.10
CA PHE A 106 6.75 4.51 7.03
C PHE A 106 5.78 5.24 7.95
N GLU A 107 6.21 6.37 8.53
CA GLU A 107 5.38 7.17 9.43
C GLU A 107 4.12 7.70 8.72
N GLU A 108 4.28 8.25 7.52
CA GLU A 108 3.13 8.73 6.74
C GLU A 108 2.21 7.58 6.32
N LEU A 109 2.77 6.48 5.81
CA LEU A 109 1.97 5.34 5.44
C LEU A 109 1.19 4.77 6.63
N ALA A 110 1.82 4.72 7.81
CA ALA A 110 1.15 4.31 9.05
C ALA A 110 -0.02 5.24 9.38
N ASP A 111 0.14 6.54 9.25
CA ASP A 111 -0.93 7.51 9.49
C ASP A 111 -2.08 7.34 8.50
N LEU A 112 -1.79 7.12 7.21
CA LEU A 112 -2.81 6.84 6.21
C LEU A 112 -3.58 5.55 6.51
N LEU A 113 -2.89 4.50 6.90
CA LEU A 113 -3.50 3.21 7.25
C LEU A 113 -4.34 3.32 8.53
N LYS A 114 -3.88 4.04 9.56
CA LYS A 114 -4.68 4.31 10.76
C LYS A 114 -5.99 5.01 10.43
N GLY A 115 -5.96 5.96 9.50
CA GLY A 115 -7.13 6.71 9.10
C GLY A 115 -8.10 5.96 8.18
N TYR A 116 -7.61 5.08 7.32
CA TYR A 116 -8.41 4.56 6.21
C TYR A 116 -8.41 3.03 6.04
N ALA A 117 -7.56 2.28 6.76
CA ALA A 117 -7.44 0.84 6.53
C ALA A 117 -8.74 0.08 6.79
N SER A 118 -9.43 0.38 7.88
CA SER A 118 -10.67 -0.31 8.24
C SER A 118 -11.76 -0.09 7.20
N GLN A 119 -11.98 1.14 6.79
CA GLN A 119 -12.97 1.48 5.77
C GLN A 119 -12.58 0.90 4.40
N SER A 120 -11.29 0.96 4.02
CA SER A 120 -10.79 0.36 2.79
C SER A 120 -11.01 -1.14 2.75
N ALA A 121 -10.65 -1.85 3.82
CA ALA A 121 -10.77 -3.31 3.92
C ALA A 121 -12.21 -3.80 3.69
N SER A 122 -13.21 -3.03 4.10
CA SER A 122 -14.62 -3.39 3.94
C SER A 122 -15.06 -3.59 2.49
N TYR A 123 -14.33 -3.04 1.53
CA TYR A 123 -14.60 -3.20 0.08
C TYR A 123 -13.97 -4.47 -0.53
N PHE A 124 -13.13 -5.19 0.22
CA PHE A 124 -12.35 -6.33 -0.28
C PHE A 124 -12.85 -7.69 0.24
N GLY A 125 -13.91 -7.69 1.06
CA GLY A 125 -14.57 -8.90 1.53
C GLY A 125 -15.49 -9.53 0.49
N ASP A 126 -16.59 -10.12 0.93
CA ASP A 126 -17.54 -10.82 0.09
C ASP A 126 -18.16 -9.95 -1.02
N ASN A 127 -18.21 -8.63 -0.82
CA ASN A 127 -18.77 -7.67 -1.76
C ASN A 127 -17.75 -7.12 -2.76
N PHE A 128 -16.51 -7.61 -2.77
CA PHE A 128 -15.47 -7.04 -3.63
C PHE A 128 -15.87 -6.99 -5.11
N HIS A 129 -16.50 -8.04 -5.62
CA HIS A 129 -16.93 -8.09 -7.02
C HIS A 129 -17.93 -6.98 -7.40
N ASP A 130 -18.72 -6.46 -6.45
CA ASP A 130 -19.66 -5.36 -6.68
C ASP A 130 -18.96 -4.01 -6.84
N TYR A 131 -17.80 -3.84 -6.21
CA TYR A 131 -17.03 -2.58 -6.18
C TYR A 131 -15.80 -2.59 -7.09
N ARG A 132 -15.41 -3.74 -7.60
CA ARG A 132 -14.18 -3.97 -8.35
C ARG A 132 -13.92 -2.93 -9.44
N GLU A 133 -14.89 -2.72 -10.31
CA GLU A 133 -14.73 -1.79 -11.45
C GLU A 133 -14.60 -0.33 -10.99
N GLN A 134 -15.34 0.06 -9.97
CA GLN A 134 -15.24 1.41 -9.39
C GLN A 134 -13.86 1.65 -8.77
N LEU A 135 -13.34 0.69 -8.02
CA LEU A 135 -12.03 0.76 -7.38
C LEU A 135 -10.90 0.82 -8.42
N LEU A 136 -10.95 -0.02 -9.43
CA LEU A 136 -9.98 -0.01 -10.53
C LEU A 136 -10.05 1.30 -11.33
N SER A 137 -11.24 1.83 -11.55
CA SER A 137 -11.43 3.14 -12.18
C SER A 137 -10.80 4.26 -11.36
N ALA A 138 -11.04 4.27 -10.05
CA ALA A 138 -10.44 5.26 -9.16
C ALA A 138 -8.90 5.17 -9.15
N GLN A 139 -8.35 3.96 -9.18
CA GLN A 139 -6.90 3.76 -9.26
C GLN A 139 -6.32 4.31 -10.57
N ARG A 140 -6.97 4.06 -11.69
CA ARG A 140 -6.57 4.63 -12.98
C ARG A 140 -6.62 6.16 -12.99
N LYS A 141 -7.66 6.77 -12.45
CA LYS A 141 -7.80 8.23 -12.33
C LYS A 141 -6.71 8.82 -11.43
N HIS A 142 -6.47 8.22 -10.27
CA HIS A 142 -5.42 8.64 -9.36
C HIS A 142 -4.04 8.59 -10.03
N PHE A 143 -3.73 7.52 -10.74
CA PHE A 143 -2.48 7.37 -11.47
C PHE A 143 -2.31 8.45 -12.56
N ARG A 144 -3.35 8.73 -13.35
CA ARG A 144 -3.34 9.78 -14.37
C ARG A 144 -3.07 11.17 -13.76
N LEU A 145 -3.70 11.49 -12.64
CA LEU A 145 -3.46 12.75 -11.94
C LEU A 145 -2.00 12.87 -11.48
N ALA A 146 -1.43 11.81 -10.94
CA ALA A 146 -0.04 11.76 -10.54
C ALA A 146 0.91 11.99 -11.73
N VAL A 147 0.66 11.32 -12.85
CA VAL A 147 1.44 11.49 -14.09
C VAL A 147 1.32 12.91 -14.64
N ASN A 148 0.12 13.46 -14.72
CA ASN A 148 -0.12 14.79 -15.24
C ASN A 148 0.56 15.89 -14.40
N ARG A 149 0.59 15.74 -13.08
CA ARG A 149 1.31 16.65 -12.19
C ARG A 149 2.82 16.64 -12.46
N ARG A 150 3.40 15.49 -12.75
CA ARG A 150 4.82 15.37 -13.10
C ARG A 150 5.15 16.02 -14.42
N ILE A 151 4.33 15.82 -15.44
CA ILE A 151 4.50 16.46 -16.76
C ILE A 151 4.48 17.99 -16.61
N LYS A 152 3.54 18.54 -15.85
CA LYS A 152 3.46 19.99 -15.59
C LYS A 152 4.70 20.51 -14.86
N LYS A 153 5.23 19.76 -13.89
CA LYS A 153 6.45 20.17 -13.17
C LYS A 153 7.70 20.14 -14.05
N SER A 154 7.81 19.21 -14.99
CA SER A 154 8.96 19.12 -15.89
C SER A 154 8.95 20.17 -17.02
N ASN A 155 7.80 20.79 -17.30
CA ASN A 155 7.63 21.83 -18.34
C ASN A 155 7.76 23.26 -17.78
N ASN A 156 7.92 23.41 -16.48
CA ASN A 156 8.17 24.66 -15.78
C ASN A 156 9.62 24.75 -15.31
#